data_5af58c6b1aa4c23aa35d4a613e8f250e
#
_entry.id   5af58c6b1aa4c23aa35d4a613e8f250e
#
_cell.length_a   1.000
_cell.length_b   1.000
_cell.length_c   1.000
_cell.angle_alpha   90.00
_cell.angle_beta   90.00
_cell.angle_gamma   90.00
#
_symmetry.space_group_name_H-M   'P 1'
#
loop_
_entity.id
_entity.type
_entity.pdbx_description
1 polymer ?
#
loop_
_entity_poly.entity_id
_entity_poly.type
_entity_poly.pdbx_seq_one_letter_code
_entity_poly.pdbx_strand_id
1 'polypeptide(L)'
;VCNACRYCEQYCPVFPAREDRRTFAKADLTYLANLCHNCGECLYACQYAPPHEFGINVPHVMAAIRLASYEQYCWPKFLAVAFRRHSVWTAMALAAMFSLVMLWLTWILNPSALTQQAPEGDFYAVIPHAWMVTVFGLVGLYALTALGISVVRFWRDTHGGPAQRLSVTSVGRALRDALTLRHLHATGDDCTSNEEERTPWRRW
;
A
#
# COMPACT_ATOMS: atom_id res chain seq x y z
N VAL A 1 22.81 -9.87 -13.75
CA VAL A 1 23.28 -8.61 -14.33
C VAL A 1 23.20 -7.49 -13.31
N CYS A 2 22.05 -7.28 -12.66
CA CYS A 2 21.83 -6.20 -11.69
C CYS A 2 22.78 -6.20 -10.47
N ASN A 3 23.53 -7.26 -10.23
CA ASN A 3 24.40 -7.41 -9.05
C ASN A 3 25.83 -6.87 -9.26
N ALA A 4 26.18 -6.43 -10.46
CA ALA A 4 27.57 -6.10 -10.81
C ALA A 4 27.93 -4.63 -10.55
N CYS A 5 27.07 -3.67 -10.92
CA CYS A 5 27.46 -2.25 -10.90
C CYS A 5 27.14 -1.53 -9.59
N ARG A 6 26.15 -1.98 -8.81
CA ARG A 6 25.75 -1.45 -7.48
C ARG A 6 25.46 0.06 -7.40
N TYR A 7 25.39 0.75 -8.51
CA TYR A 7 25.22 2.20 -8.55
C TYR A 7 23.95 2.69 -7.82
N CYS A 8 22.89 1.89 -7.84
CA CYS A 8 21.61 2.26 -7.23
C CYS A 8 21.48 1.88 -5.73
N GLU A 9 22.52 1.39 -5.07
CA GLU A 9 22.47 0.99 -3.65
C GLU A 9 22.12 2.14 -2.71
N GLN A 10 22.55 3.34 -3.06
CA GLN A 10 22.31 4.54 -2.24
C GLN A 10 20.89 5.14 -2.41
N TYR A 11 20.14 4.73 -3.44
CA TYR A 11 18.85 5.36 -3.78
C TYR A 11 17.70 4.92 -2.88
N CYS A 12 17.70 3.70 -2.36
CA CYS A 12 16.58 3.24 -1.54
C CYS A 12 16.94 2.03 -0.66
N PRO A 13 16.15 1.73 0.40
CA PRO A 13 16.42 0.64 1.33
C PRO A 13 16.30 -0.76 0.74
N VAL A 14 15.76 -0.92 -0.48
CA VAL A 14 15.62 -2.23 -1.15
C VAL A 14 16.98 -2.84 -1.46
N PHE A 15 17.94 -2.04 -1.92
CA PHE A 15 19.24 -2.56 -2.35
C PHE A 15 20.12 -3.05 -1.19
N PRO A 16 20.31 -2.30 -0.09
CA PRO A 16 20.99 -2.83 1.09
C PRO A 16 20.29 -4.08 1.66
N ALA A 17 18.97 -4.07 1.75
CA ALA A 17 18.20 -5.23 2.22
C ALA A 17 18.34 -6.47 1.30
N ARG A 18 18.63 -6.26 0.01
CA ARG A 18 18.94 -7.32 -0.94
C ARG A 18 20.33 -7.91 -0.67
N GLU A 19 21.33 -7.10 -0.34
CA GLU A 19 22.72 -7.52 -0.15
C GLU A 19 22.91 -8.40 1.07
N ASP A 20 22.11 -8.23 2.10
CA ASP A 20 22.09 -9.07 3.29
C ASP A 20 21.72 -10.53 2.98
N ARG A 21 21.24 -10.81 1.74
CA ARG A 21 20.79 -12.13 1.32
C ARG A 21 21.66 -12.70 0.21
N ARG A 22 22.25 -13.86 0.47
CA ARG A 22 23.09 -14.58 -0.52
C ARG A 22 22.25 -15.37 -1.53
N THR A 23 21.08 -15.82 -1.13
CA THR A 23 20.13 -16.57 -1.93
C THR A 23 18.73 -15.96 -1.76
N PHE A 24 17.93 -16.00 -2.83
CA PHE A 24 16.59 -15.41 -2.82
C PHE A 24 15.54 -16.51 -2.82
N ALA A 25 14.91 -16.72 -1.68
CA ALA A 25 13.67 -17.48 -1.61
C ALA A 25 12.48 -16.62 -2.11
N LYS A 26 11.35 -17.25 -2.43
CA LYS A 26 10.13 -16.53 -2.83
C LYS A 26 9.70 -15.51 -1.77
N ALA A 27 9.86 -15.84 -0.51
CA ALA A 27 9.54 -14.95 0.62
C ALA A 27 10.39 -13.68 0.61
N ASP A 28 11.70 -13.80 0.31
CA ASP A 28 12.61 -12.66 0.23
C ASP A 28 12.25 -11.72 -0.91
N LEU A 29 11.92 -12.26 -2.08
CA LEU A 29 11.47 -11.46 -3.22
C LEU A 29 10.17 -10.72 -2.90
N THR A 30 9.24 -11.39 -2.22
CA THR A 30 7.99 -10.79 -1.76
C THR A 30 8.25 -9.66 -0.76
N TYR A 31 9.17 -9.86 0.18
CA TYR A 31 9.56 -8.83 1.13
C TYR A 31 10.18 -7.61 0.44
N LEU A 32 11.17 -7.82 -0.44
CA LEU A 32 11.84 -6.75 -1.17
C LEU A 32 10.87 -5.97 -2.07
N ALA A 33 9.92 -6.67 -2.71
CA ALA A 33 8.91 -6.03 -3.55
C ALA A 33 7.95 -5.12 -2.75
N ASN A 34 7.62 -5.50 -1.51
CA ASN A 34 6.79 -4.69 -0.64
C ASN A 34 7.56 -3.55 0.05
N LEU A 35 8.90 -3.67 0.14
CA LEU A 35 9.75 -2.58 0.61
C LEU A 35 9.93 -1.48 -0.47
N CYS A 36 9.72 -1.81 -1.73
CA CYS A 36 9.88 -0.89 -2.87
C CYS A 36 8.75 0.15 -2.91
N HIS A 37 9.10 1.44 -2.92
CA HIS A 37 8.15 2.56 -3.03
C HIS A 37 7.70 2.87 -4.45
N ASN A 38 8.28 2.21 -5.46
CA ASN A 38 7.97 2.43 -6.87
C ASN A 38 8.22 3.87 -7.36
N CYS A 39 9.19 4.57 -6.78
CA CYS A 39 9.53 5.94 -7.14
C CYS A 39 10.18 6.08 -8.52
N GLY A 40 10.78 4.99 -9.06
CA GLY A 40 11.41 4.99 -10.38
C GLY A 40 12.87 5.46 -10.39
N GLU A 41 13.41 6.03 -9.32
CA GLU A 41 14.78 6.57 -9.27
C GLU A 41 15.85 5.56 -9.75
N CYS A 42 15.75 4.31 -9.29
CA CYS A 42 16.66 3.25 -9.73
C CYS A 42 16.57 2.91 -11.22
N LEU A 43 15.45 3.23 -11.90
CA LEU A 43 15.30 3.07 -13.33
C LEU A 43 16.03 4.18 -14.08
N TYR A 44 15.81 5.43 -13.66
CA TYR A 44 16.43 6.60 -14.29
C TYR A 44 17.96 6.63 -14.09
N ALA A 45 18.43 6.17 -12.93
CA ALA A 45 19.86 6.08 -12.64
C ALA A 45 20.57 4.88 -13.28
N CYS A 46 19.81 3.89 -13.79
CA CYS A 46 20.37 2.63 -14.28
C CYS A 46 20.91 2.77 -15.70
N GLN A 47 22.23 2.62 -15.88
CA GLN A 47 22.88 2.60 -17.19
C GLN A 47 22.46 1.40 -18.07
N TYR A 48 21.86 0.36 -17.46
CA TYR A 48 21.38 -0.84 -18.16
C TYR A 48 19.86 -0.85 -18.34
N ALA A 49 19.20 0.27 -18.04
CA ALA A 49 17.78 0.44 -18.32
C ALA A 49 17.52 0.56 -19.82
N PRO A 50 16.28 0.34 -20.31
CA PRO A 50 15.96 0.60 -21.69
C PRO A 50 16.37 2.01 -22.14
N PRO A 51 16.99 2.20 -23.32
CA PRO A 51 17.08 1.29 -24.47
C PRO A 51 18.26 0.29 -24.46
N HIS A 52 18.98 0.12 -23.37
CA HIS A 52 20.09 -0.82 -23.30
C HIS A 52 19.62 -2.27 -23.54
N GLU A 53 20.47 -3.12 -24.15
CA GLU A 53 20.17 -4.53 -24.47
C GLU A 53 19.67 -5.34 -23.28
N PHE A 54 20.17 -5.07 -22.08
CA PHE A 54 19.75 -5.77 -20.87
C PHE A 54 18.36 -5.38 -20.39
N GLY A 55 17.83 -4.23 -20.78
CA GLY A 55 16.48 -3.80 -20.53
C GLY A 55 16.06 -3.88 -19.05
N ILE A 56 16.97 -3.58 -18.12
CA ILE A 56 16.73 -3.75 -16.68
C ILE A 56 15.68 -2.74 -16.20
N ASN A 57 14.54 -3.25 -15.72
CA ASN A 57 13.47 -2.45 -15.16
C ASN A 57 13.07 -3.00 -13.77
N VAL A 58 13.80 -2.61 -12.74
CA VAL A 58 13.57 -3.05 -11.36
C VAL A 58 12.18 -2.65 -10.84
N PRO A 59 11.72 -1.38 -11.00
CA PRO A 59 10.39 -0.97 -10.53
C PRO A 59 9.26 -1.80 -11.12
N HIS A 60 9.31 -2.12 -12.41
CA HIS A 60 8.29 -2.93 -13.07
C HIS A 60 8.22 -4.35 -12.49
N VAL A 61 9.38 -5.00 -12.30
CA VAL A 61 9.44 -6.35 -11.72
C VAL A 61 8.94 -6.34 -10.28
N MET A 62 9.37 -5.36 -9.48
CA MET A 62 8.92 -5.23 -8.08
C MET A 62 7.42 -4.95 -7.99
N ALA A 63 6.86 -4.12 -8.88
CA ALA A 63 5.42 -3.85 -8.94
C ALA A 63 4.62 -5.11 -9.28
N ALA A 64 5.08 -5.94 -10.22
CA ALA A 64 4.43 -7.19 -10.58
C ALA A 64 4.42 -8.19 -9.40
N ILE A 65 5.55 -8.36 -8.71
CA ILE A 65 5.65 -9.25 -7.54
C ILE A 65 4.77 -8.73 -6.39
N ARG A 66 4.74 -7.41 -6.16
CA ARG A 66 3.91 -6.78 -5.14
C ARG A 66 2.43 -6.98 -5.40
N LEU A 67 1.99 -6.83 -6.64
CA LEU A 67 0.59 -7.09 -7.02
C LEU A 67 0.20 -8.56 -6.73
N ALA A 68 1.08 -9.50 -7.06
CA ALA A 68 0.86 -10.91 -6.75
C ALA A 68 0.83 -11.17 -5.23
N SER A 69 1.66 -10.46 -4.46
CA SER A 69 1.67 -10.57 -2.99
C SER A 69 0.38 -10.03 -2.36
N TYR A 70 -0.16 -8.95 -2.87
CA TYR A 70 -1.45 -8.42 -2.39
C TYR A 70 -2.58 -9.43 -2.59
N GLU A 71 -2.62 -10.10 -3.74
CA GLU A 71 -3.58 -11.18 -3.96
C GLU A 71 -3.38 -12.37 -3.00
N GLN A 72 -2.12 -12.72 -2.73
CA GLN A 72 -1.78 -13.85 -1.86
C GLN A 72 -2.20 -13.61 -0.40
N TYR A 73 -1.97 -12.40 0.14
CA TYR A 73 -2.15 -12.10 1.56
C TYR A 73 -3.47 -11.42 1.89
N CYS A 74 -4.18 -10.86 0.91
CA CYS A 74 -5.47 -10.22 1.11
C CYS A 74 -6.49 -11.15 1.78
N TRP A 75 -7.24 -10.60 2.71
CA TRP A 75 -8.38 -11.24 3.32
C TRP A 75 -9.61 -10.32 3.25
N PRO A 76 -10.74 -10.85 2.84
CA PRO A 76 -11.02 -12.20 2.34
C PRO A 76 -10.57 -12.39 0.87
N LYS A 77 -10.13 -13.60 0.54
CA LYS A 77 -9.55 -13.91 -0.79
C LYS A 77 -10.49 -13.66 -1.97
N PHE A 78 -11.80 -13.82 -1.77
CA PHE A 78 -12.76 -13.63 -2.86
C PHE A 78 -12.77 -12.19 -3.37
N LEU A 79 -12.56 -11.19 -2.49
CA LEU A 79 -12.45 -9.78 -2.89
C LEU A 79 -11.19 -9.54 -3.74
N ALA A 80 -10.05 -10.13 -3.34
CA ALA A 80 -8.82 -10.02 -4.11
C ALA A 80 -8.98 -10.57 -5.53
N VAL A 81 -9.63 -11.75 -5.67
CA VAL A 81 -9.90 -12.37 -6.97
C VAL A 81 -10.89 -11.53 -7.79
N ALA A 82 -11.94 -11.00 -7.17
CA ALA A 82 -12.93 -10.14 -7.83
C ALA A 82 -12.26 -8.86 -8.36
N PHE A 83 -11.45 -8.18 -7.54
CA PHE A 83 -10.72 -6.98 -7.96
C PHE A 83 -9.71 -7.27 -9.08
N ARG A 84 -9.03 -8.42 -9.04
CA ARG A 84 -8.09 -8.79 -10.10
C ARG A 84 -8.77 -9.02 -11.44
N ARG A 85 -9.92 -9.71 -11.43
CA ARG A 85 -10.65 -10.06 -12.66
C ARG A 85 -11.43 -8.89 -13.25
N HIS A 86 -12.10 -8.12 -12.40
CA HIS A 86 -13.06 -7.11 -12.79
C HIS A 86 -13.00 -5.90 -11.85
N SER A 87 -11.84 -5.22 -11.78
CA SER A 87 -11.59 -4.15 -10.82
C SER A 87 -12.67 -3.05 -10.83
N VAL A 88 -13.01 -2.54 -12.02
CA VAL A 88 -14.00 -1.48 -12.18
C VAL A 88 -15.40 -1.95 -11.76
N TRP A 89 -15.80 -3.12 -12.26
CA TRP A 89 -17.14 -3.67 -11.92
C TRP A 89 -17.27 -3.99 -10.44
N THR A 90 -16.21 -4.52 -9.82
CA THR A 90 -16.19 -4.79 -8.37
C THR A 90 -16.29 -3.50 -7.56
N ALA A 91 -15.56 -2.46 -7.96
CA ALA A 91 -15.63 -1.16 -7.30
C ALA A 91 -17.03 -0.52 -7.46
N MET A 92 -17.59 -0.57 -8.66
CA MET A 92 -18.95 -0.07 -8.92
C MET A 92 -20.01 -0.84 -8.12
N ALA A 93 -19.90 -2.17 -8.07
CA ALA A 93 -20.83 -3.01 -7.30
C ALA A 93 -20.77 -2.69 -5.80
N LEU A 94 -19.57 -2.52 -5.24
CA LEU A 94 -19.40 -2.12 -3.84
C LEU A 94 -19.94 -0.73 -3.56
N ALA A 95 -19.70 0.24 -4.44
CA ALA A 95 -20.24 1.58 -4.32
C ALA A 95 -21.78 1.58 -4.40
N ALA A 96 -22.34 0.85 -5.36
CA ALA A 96 -23.79 0.69 -5.51
C ALA A 96 -24.40 0.01 -4.28
N MET A 97 -23.80 -1.07 -3.79
CA MET A 97 -24.22 -1.76 -2.58
C MET A 97 -24.24 -0.80 -1.37
N PHE A 98 -23.17 -0.03 -1.19
CA PHE A 98 -23.11 0.95 -0.11
C PHE A 98 -24.19 2.01 -0.23
N SER A 99 -24.41 2.56 -1.43
CA SER A 99 -25.46 3.55 -1.70
C SER A 99 -26.86 2.98 -1.42
N LEU A 100 -27.11 1.73 -1.83
CA LEU A 100 -28.38 1.05 -1.57
C LEU A 100 -28.61 0.82 -0.08
N VAL A 101 -27.57 0.44 0.68
CA VAL A 101 -27.66 0.30 2.13
C VAL A 101 -27.99 1.63 2.80
N MET A 102 -27.37 2.73 2.36
CA MET A 102 -27.66 4.06 2.89
C MET A 102 -29.09 4.50 2.56
N LEU A 103 -29.55 4.31 1.32
CA LEU A 103 -30.93 4.61 0.93
C LEU A 103 -31.95 3.77 1.69
N TRP A 104 -31.69 2.48 1.85
CA TRP A 104 -32.54 1.57 2.62
C TRP A 104 -32.61 1.97 4.09
N LEU A 105 -31.46 2.34 4.69
CA LEU A 105 -31.40 2.83 6.06
C LEU A 105 -32.22 4.13 6.23
N THR A 106 -32.05 5.08 5.33
CA THR A 106 -32.83 6.33 5.31
C THR A 106 -34.34 6.05 5.17
N TRP A 107 -34.71 5.13 4.29
CA TRP A 107 -36.13 4.77 4.07
C TRP A 107 -36.77 4.16 5.32
N ILE A 108 -36.03 3.34 6.08
CA ILE A 108 -36.53 2.73 7.33
C ILE A 108 -36.60 3.74 8.47
N LEU A 109 -35.54 4.56 8.63
CA LEU A 109 -35.41 5.44 9.78
C LEU A 109 -36.20 6.75 9.63
N ASN A 110 -36.20 7.30 8.43
CA ASN A 110 -36.87 8.58 8.16
C ASN A 110 -37.32 8.68 6.69
N PRO A 111 -38.43 8.04 6.33
CA PRO A 111 -38.93 8.02 4.94
C PRO A 111 -39.26 9.40 4.41
N SER A 112 -39.64 10.36 5.26
CA SER A 112 -39.96 11.73 4.87
C SER A 112 -38.72 12.49 4.36
N ALA A 113 -37.51 12.13 4.80
CA ALA A 113 -36.27 12.74 4.34
C ALA A 113 -35.95 12.48 2.87
N LEU A 114 -36.58 11.48 2.24
CA LEU A 114 -36.43 11.22 0.80
C LEU A 114 -37.29 12.15 -0.07
N THR A 115 -38.31 12.77 0.49
CA THR A 115 -39.31 13.58 -0.27
C THR A 115 -39.37 15.04 0.18
N GLN A 116 -38.89 15.35 1.37
CA GLN A 116 -38.91 16.69 1.95
C GLN A 116 -37.47 17.20 2.15
N GLN A 117 -37.29 18.51 2.02
CA GLN A 117 -36.00 19.14 2.34
C GLN A 117 -35.75 19.06 3.84
N ALA A 118 -34.54 18.67 4.22
CA ALA A 118 -34.11 18.69 5.61
C ALA A 118 -34.12 20.13 6.14
N PRO A 119 -34.70 20.39 7.33
CA PRO A 119 -34.69 21.72 7.93
C PRO A 119 -33.20 22.16 8.11
N GLU A 120 -32.90 23.36 7.67
CA GLU A 120 -31.58 24.01 7.84
C GLU A 120 -30.36 23.24 7.26
N GLY A 121 -30.59 22.20 6.43
CA GLY A 121 -29.51 21.38 5.88
C GLY A 121 -28.86 20.42 6.87
N ASP A 122 -29.50 20.14 8.01
CA ASP A 122 -28.99 19.20 9.01
C ASP A 122 -28.98 17.75 8.47
N PHE A 123 -27.79 17.23 8.24
CA PHE A 123 -27.57 15.87 7.77
C PHE A 123 -28.05 14.81 8.79
N TYR A 124 -27.90 15.07 10.08
CA TYR A 124 -28.33 14.14 11.13
C TYR A 124 -29.86 14.04 11.28
N ALA A 125 -30.61 14.99 10.75
CA ALA A 125 -32.06 14.86 10.60
C ALA A 125 -32.43 13.78 9.57
N VAL A 126 -31.56 13.48 8.59
CA VAL A 126 -31.75 12.43 7.60
C VAL A 126 -31.39 11.06 8.15
N ILE A 127 -30.18 10.93 8.71
CA ILE A 127 -29.69 9.70 9.33
C ILE A 127 -29.14 10.03 10.72
N PRO A 128 -29.77 9.48 11.80
CA PRO A 128 -29.32 9.73 13.15
C PRO A 128 -27.84 9.37 13.36
N HIS A 129 -27.11 10.19 14.10
CA HIS A 129 -25.68 10.06 14.35
C HIS A 129 -25.26 8.66 14.84
N ALA A 130 -26.08 8.05 15.71
CA ALA A 130 -25.79 6.71 16.24
C ALA A 130 -25.71 5.64 15.13
N TRP A 131 -26.58 5.70 14.14
CA TRP A 131 -26.56 4.78 12.98
C TRP A 131 -25.35 5.01 12.08
N MET A 132 -24.99 6.27 11.85
CA MET A 132 -23.77 6.62 11.11
C MET A 132 -22.54 6.03 11.80
N VAL A 133 -22.36 6.28 13.09
CA VAL A 133 -21.24 5.76 13.87
C VAL A 133 -21.21 4.22 13.83
N THR A 134 -22.37 3.58 13.95
CA THR A 134 -22.44 2.11 13.93
C THR A 134 -22.04 1.55 12.56
N VAL A 135 -22.59 2.05 11.47
CA VAL A 135 -22.30 1.53 10.12
C VAL A 135 -20.83 1.75 9.76
N PHE A 136 -20.34 3.00 9.89
CA PHE A 136 -18.94 3.31 9.56
C PHE A 136 -17.96 2.65 10.54
N GLY A 137 -18.34 2.53 11.82
CA GLY A 137 -17.55 1.84 12.82
C GLY A 137 -17.38 0.34 12.52
N LEU A 138 -18.44 -0.33 12.08
CA LEU A 138 -18.38 -1.74 11.68
C LEU A 138 -17.53 -1.93 10.41
N VAL A 139 -17.68 -1.07 9.41
CA VAL A 139 -16.85 -1.10 8.20
C VAL A 139 -15.38 -0.83 8.55
N GLY A 140 -15.12 0.16 9.41
CA GLY A 140 -13.76 0.47 9.88
C GLY A 140 -13.13 -0.70 10.66
N LEU A 141 -13.88 -1.30 11.57
CA LEU A 141 -13.43 -2.47 12.33
C LEU A 141 -13.13 -3.67 11.41
N TYR A 142 -14.00 -3.92 10.42
CA TYR A 142 -13.76 -4.93 9.40
C TYR A 142 -12.46 -4.66 8.61
N ALA A 143 -12.25 -3.42 8.16
CA ALA A 143 -11.05 -3.03 7.42
C ALA A 143 -9.77 -3.23 8.26
N LEU A 144 -9.79 -2.81 9.53
CA LEU A 144 -8.66 -3.00 10.45
C LEU A 144 -8.38 -4.49 10.70
N THR A 145 -9.43 -5.30 10.87
CA THR A 145 -9.30 -6.75 11.04
C THR A 145 -8.72 -7.41 9.79
N ALA A 146 -9.21 -7.03 8.61
CA ALA A 146 -8.72 -7.53 7.33
C ALA A 146 -7.24 -7.19 7.11
N LEU A 147 -6.85 -5.96 7.39
CA LEU A 147 -5.45 -5.51 7.35
C LEU A 147 -4.59 -6.28 8.36
N GLY A 148 -5.05 -6.41 9.59
CA GLY A 148 -4.33 -7.16 10.63
C GLY A 148 -4.05 -8.60 10.22
N ILE A 149 -5.06 -9.32 9.71
CA ILE A 149 -4.91 -10.69 9.21
C ILE A 149 -3.92 -10.74 8.05
N SER A 150 -3.99 -9.81 7.11
CA SER A 150 -3.09 -9.73 5.95
C SER A 150 -1.65 -9.49 6.36
N VAL A 151 -1.41 -8.55 7.29
CA VAL A 151 -0.08 -8.25 7.83
C VAL A 151 0.49 -9.45 8.59
N VAL A 152 -0.30 -10.12 9.43
CA VAL A 152 0.16 -11.31 10.17
C VAL A 152 0.54 -12.45 9.23
N ARG A 153 -0.25 -12.70 8.17
CA ARG A 153 0.07 -13.72 7.17
C ARG A 153 1.36 -13.38 6.44
N PHE A 154 1.50 -12.14 5.96
CA PHE A 154 2.71 -11.65 5.30
C PHE A 154 3.93 -11.80 6.21
N TRP A 155 3.81 -11.38 7.46
CA TRP A 155 4.89 -11.47 8.45
C TRP A 155 5.35 -12.91 8.68
N ARG A 156 4.40 -13.83 8.85
CA ARG A 156 4.72 -15.26 9.07
C ARG A 156 5.43 -15.88 7.88
N ASP A 157 5.06 -15.53 6.66
CA ASP A 157 5.66 -16.07 5.45
C ASP A 157 7.04 -15.46 5.13
N THR A 158 7.25 -14.18 5.46
CA THR A 158 8.50 -13.47 5.16
C THR A 158 9.58 -13.65 6.23
N HIS A 159 9.20 -14.03 7.46
CA HIS A 159 10.11 -14.30 8.57
C HIS A 159 10.32 -15.81 8.75
N GLY A 160 10.79 -16.49 7.71
CA GLY A 160 11.03 -17.94 7.69
C GLY A 160 12.23 -18.45 8.55
N GLY A 161 12.71 -17.65 9.52
CA GLY A 161 13.75 -18.02 10.50
C GLY A 161 13.17 -18.18 11.92
N PRO A 162 13.95 -18.74 12.87
CA PRO A 162 13.55 -18.80 14.27
C PRO A 162 13.19 -17.39 14.72
N ALA A 163 11.99 -17.25 15.28
CA ALA A 163 11.32 -16.00 15.58
C ALA A 163 12.29 -14.95 16.13
N GLN A 164 12.74 -14.07 15.27
CA GLN A 164 13.53 -12.90 15.68
C GLN A 164 12.57 -12.07 16.51
N ARG A 165 12.79 -12.06 17.82
CA ARG A 165 11.91 -11.36 18.78
C ARG A 165 11.81 -9.91 18.33
N LEU A 166 10.59 -9.47 18.02
CA LEU A 166 10.31 -8.07 17.75
C LEU A 166 10.77 -7.25 18.96
N SER A 167 11.86 -6.52 18.80
CA SER A 167 12.27 -5.57 19.82
C SER A 167 11.39 -4.32 19.71
N VAL A 168 10.89 -3.85 20.82
CA VAL A 168 10.11 -2.59 20.90
C VAL A 168 10.90 -1.43 20.26
N THR A 169 12.23 -1.44 20.45
CA THR A 169 13.12 -0.44 19.84
C THR A 169 13.19 -0.54 18.32
N SER A 170 13.09 -1.73 17.76
CA SER A 170 13.07 -1.93 16.29
C SER A 170 11.73 -1.48 15.68
N VAL A 171 10.62 -1.78 16.35
CA VAL A 171 9.28 -1.30 15.94
C VAL A 171 9.22 0.23 16.02
N GLY A 172 9.72 0.83 17.10
CA GLY A 172 9.76 2.28 17.26
C GLY A 172 10.60 2.98 16.19
N ARG A 173 11.76 2.40 15.82
CA ARG A 173 12.58 2.90 14.70
C ARG A 173 11.85 2.80 13.36
N ALA A 174 11.27 1.65 13.06
CA ALA A 174 10.54 1.43 11.82
C ALA A 174 9.34 2.40 11.70
N LEU A 175 8.61 2.60 12.79
CA LEU A 175 7.49 3.55 12.83
C LEU A 175 7.97 4.99 12.63
N ARG A 176 9.06 5.39 13.29
CA ARG A 176 9.66 6.70 13.11
C ARG A 176 10.10 6.90 11.65
N ASP A 177 10.82 5.94 11.06
CA ASP A 177 11.30 6.03 9.69
C ASP A 177 10.14 6.10 8.69
N ALA A 178 9.04 5.39 8.95
CA ALA A 178 7.82 5.46 8.14
C ALA A 178 7.12 6.82 8.27
N LEU A 179 6.92 7.33 9.48
CA LEU A 179 6.25 8.61 9.72
C LEU A 179 7.07 9.82 9.26
N THR A 180 8.40 9.72 9.32
CA THR A 180 9.29 10.79 8.84
C THR A 180 9.61 10.67 7.36
N LEU A 181 9.11 9.63 6.67
CA LEU A 181 9.41 9.34 5.26
C LEU A 181 10.93 9.35 4.97
N ARG A 182 11.75 8.89 5.93
CA ARG A 182 13.20 9.02 5.93
C ARG A 182 13.85 8.56 4.63
N HIS A 183 13.39 7.46 4.07
CA HIS A 183 13.94 6.88 2.85
C HIS A 183 13.43 7.53 1.55
N LEU A 184 12.47 8.44 1.64
CA LEU A 184 11.99 9.24 0.52
C LEU A 184 12.69 10.62 0.44
N HIS A 185 13.50 10.97 1.43
CA HIS A 185 14.26 12.22 1.46
C HIS A 185 15.63 12.13 0.78
N ALA A 186 16.18 10.93 0.66
CA ALA A 186 17.46 10.70 0.04
C ALA A 186 17.26 10.40 -1.45
N THR A 187 17.26 11.40 -2.27
CA THR A 187 17.79 11.24 -3.63
C THR A 187 19.28 11.08 -3.46
N GLY A 188 19.87 10.03 -4.04
CA GLY A 188 21.33 9.88 -4.03
C GLY A 188 22.00 11.19 -4.42
N ASP A 189 23.22 11.39 -3.93
CA ASP A 189 24.06 12.53 -4.35
C ASP A 189 24.28 12.43 -5.86
N ASP A 190 23.31 12.94 -6.60
CA ASP A 190 23.44 13.13 -8.02
C ASP A 190 24.43 14.25 -8.22
N CYS A 191 25.51 14.02 -8.97
CA CYS A 191 26.57 15.01 -9.24
C CYS A 191 26.03 16.30 -9.88
N THR A 192 24.75 16.33 -10.20
CA THR A 192 24.04 17.43 -10.88
C THR A 192 22.98 18.10 -10.02
N SER A 193 22.61 17.55 -8.87
CA SER A 193 21.58 18.14 -8.00
C SER A 193 22.20 19.20 -7.11
N ASN A 194 22.08 20.46 -7.50
CA ASN A 194 22.15 21.58 -6.56
C ASN A 194 21.09 21.37 -5.48
N GLU A 195 21.42 21.68 -4.22
CA GLU A 195 20.55 21.50 -3.05
C GLU A 195 19.14 22.12 -3.17
N GLU A 196 18.91 22.96 -4.16
CA GLU A 196 17.67 23.68 -4.41
C GLU A 196 16.59 22.85 -5.13
N GLU A 197 16.91 21.76 -5.80
CA GLU A 197 15.94 20.96 -6.58
C GLU A 197 15.46 19.68 -5.89
N ARG A 198 15.39 19.65 -4.59
CA ARG A 198 14.63 18.62 -3.86
C ARG A 198 13.15 18.85 -4.10
N THR A 199 12.61 18.27 -5.17
CA THR A 199 11.21 18.41 -5.53
C THR A 199 10.31 17.72 -4.50
N PRO A 200 9.67 18.45 -3.59
CA PRO A 200 8.88 17.87 -2.49
C PRO A 200 7.65 17.11 -3.00
N TRP A 201 7.17 17.40 -4.20
CA TRP A 201 5.99 16.77 -4.79
C TRP A 201 6.19 15.30 -5.19
N ARG A 202 7.43 14.81 -5.35
CA ARG A 202 7.72 13.38 -5.58
C ARG A 202 7.61 12.52 -4.31
N ARG A 203 7.34 13.11 -3.17
CA ARG A 203 7.32 12.46 -1.87
C ARG A 203 5.91 12.12 -1.39
N TRP A 204 4.88 12.64 -2.09
CA TRP A 204 3.47 12.47 -1.72
C TRP A 204 2.71 11.62 -2.74
#